data_57e2962e6c6df542377436ce97063a79
#
_entry.id   57e2962e6c6df542377436ce97063a79
#
_cell.length_a   1.000
_cell.length_b   1.000
_cell.length_c   1.000
_cell.angle_alpha   90.00
_cell.angle_beta   90.00
_cell.angle_gamma   90.00
#
_symmetry.space_group_name_H-M   'P 1'
#
loop_
_entity.id
_entity.type
_entity.pdbx_description
1 polymer ?
#
loop_
_entity_poly.entity_id
_entity_poly.type
_entity_poly.pdbx_seq_one_letter_code
_entity_poly.pdbx_strand_id
1 'polypeptide(L)'
;WIWWSRWSWWRWQKTTMATPRPRWRAWCDIYELYELNENGTRKYRESLIGLPKGNGKSQLVSGIALFELLGSGVTSPLVAVAAASYEQANLVFGTMKTMCEESPILNGMVETFQNEIQVKNRSGRAYRIAAKAGTADGGRNSCSIFDEVHEFNNINLERVHYVLSNNTAKRRDGIVINISTAGHDLDSLMGRLYTRGIMKEAGKAEDPEFYFKWFGAKDGDNPKDEELWKKVNPAIQNDWWPIENLRRRFKSLPLNEFQRYHLNQWTRIEEQSWISGEQWQACENKDLQLIKGADTFVGIDMALRHDTCAVSYGQKDDKGIIKVKSKIWQPQGENYLDVQEIEAFIVELAVKYKLIEVAYDPAFMERSAQILL
;
A
#
# COMPACT_ATOMS: atom_id res chain seq x y z
N TRP A 1 0.45 -11.75 35.92
CA TRP A 1 -0.08 -11.51 34.56
C TRP A 1 0.93 -10.84 33.61
N ILE A 2 1.62 -9.77 34.04
CA ILE A 2 2.64 -9.07 33.21
C ILE A 2 3.84 -9.96 32.90
N TRP A 3 4.26 -10.79 33.82
CA TRP A 3 5.31 -11.81 33.63
C TRP A 3 4.89 -12.94 32.69
N TRP A 4 3.62 -13.28 32.66
CA TRP A 4 3.06 -14.36 31.83
C TRP A 4 3.04 -13.98 30.35
N SER A 5 2.70 -12.73 30.00
CA SER A 5 2.70 -12.26 28.60
C SER A 5 4.11 -12.24 27.98
N ARG A 6 5.11 -11.81 28.75
CA ARG A 6 6.53 -11.82 28.34
C ARG A 6 7.06 -13.25 28.15
N TRP A 7 6.73 -14.14 29.07
CA TRP A 7 7.18 -15.52 29.08
C TRP A 7 6.47 -16.39 28.04
N SER A 8 5.18 -16.18 27.83
CA SER A 8 4.39 -16.93 26.85
C SER A 8 4.79 -16.59 25.41
N TRP A 9 5.05 -15.31 25.11
CA TRP A 9 5.56 -14.88 23.80
C TRP A 9 6.95 -15.40 23.50
N TRP A 10 7.87 -15.34 24.45
CA TRP A 10 9.23 -15.86 24.30
C TRP A 10 9.27 -17.39 24.21
N ARG A 11 8.41 -18.07 24.96
CA ARG A 11 8.23 -19.51 24.87
C ARG A 11 7.55 -19.92 23.56
N TRP A 12 6.57 -19.13 23.11
CA TRP A 12 5.91 -19.27 21.81
C TRP A 12 6.89 -19.18 20.64
N GLN A 13 7.77 -18.18 20.62
CA GLN A 13 8.82 -18.07 19.61
C GLN A 13 9.73 -19.30 19.56
N LYS A 14 10.08 -19.87 20.71
CA LYS A 14 10.89 -21.09 20.77
C LYS A 14 10.15 -22.33 20.27
N THR A 15 8.83 -22.35 20.36
CA THR A 15 7.98 -23.50 20.10
C THR A 15 7.50 -23.54 18.64
N THR A 16 7.30 -22.37 18.02
CA THR A 16 6.78 -22.27 16.65
C THR A 16 7.86 -22.31 15.56
N MET A 17 9.14 -22.10 15.95
CA MET A 17 10.22 -22.09 14.97
C MET A 17 11.10 -23.34 15.16
N ALA A 18 10.85 -24.36 14.34
CA ALA A 18 11.66 -25.59 14.27
C ALA A 18 13.05 -25.40 13.64
N THR A 19 13.39 -24.18 13.18
CA THR A 19 14.68 -23.83 12.59
C THR A 19 15.54 -22.99 13.54
N PRO A 20 16.90 -23.05 13.48
CA PRO A 20 17.78 -22.29 14.35
C PRO A 20 17.53 -20.79 14.15
N ARG A 21 17.21 -20.16 15.24
CA ARG A 21 16.74 -18.78 15.47
C ARG A 21 17.31 -17.75 14.50
N PRO A 22 16.48 -17.07 13.70
CA PRO A 22 16.81 -15.70 13.32
C PRO A 22 16.66 -14.82 14.59
N ARG A 23 17.70 -14.09 14.95
CA ARG A 23 17.61 -12.99 15.93
C ARG A 23 16.91 -11.82 15.21
N TRP A 24 15.62 -11.95 14.98
CA TRP A 24 14.85 -10.92 14.30
C TRP A 24 14.63 -9.74 15.23
N ARG A 25 15.36 -8.68 14.99
CA ARG A 25 15.21 -7.43 15.75
C ARG A 25 13.77 -6.92 15.64
N ALA A 26 13.16 -7.00 14.44
CA ALA A 26 11.76 -6.64 14.23
C ALA A 26 10.78 -7.40 15.13
N TRP A 27 11.03 -8.66 15.46
CA TRP A 27 10.21 -9.44 16.39
C TRP A 27 10.31 -8.95 17.84
N CYS A 28 11.50 -8.55 18.25
CA CYS A 28 11.69 -7.97 19.58
C CYS A 28 11.00 -6.60 19.72
N ASP A 29 10.99 -5.82 18.64
CA ASP A 29 10.41 -4.48 18.66
C ASP A 29 8.88 -4.47 18.61
N ILE A 30 8.24 -5.53 18.09
CA ILE A 30 6.75 -5.66 18.01
C ILE A 30 6.14 -6.12 19.33
N TYR A 31 6.94 -6.59 20.24
CA TYR A 31 6.51 -7.02 21.56
C TYR A 31 5.72 -5.94 22.33
N GLU A 32 6.03 -4.65 22.12
CA GLU A 32 5.29 -3.53 22.69
C GLU A 32 3.81 -3.51 22.29
N LEU A 33 3.45 -4.10 21.12
CA LEU A 33 2.06 -4.26 20.67
C LEU A 33 1.17 -4.99 21.68
N TYR A 34 1.78 -5.84 22.51
CA TYR A 34 1.08 -6.66 23.51
C TYR A 34 1.15 -6.10 24.93
N GLU A 35 1.51 -4.83 25.10
CA GLU A 35 1.40 -4.14 26.38
C GLU A 35 -0.06 -4.09 26.83
N LEU A 36 -0.23 -4.23 28.15
CA LEU A 36 -1.53 -4.15 28.80
C LEU A 36 -1.64 -2.88 29.64
N ASN A 37 -2.84 -2.35 29.71
CA ASN A 37 -3.21 -1.32 30.66
C ASN A 37 -3.23 -1.90 32.09
N GLU A 38 -3.27 -1.04 33.11
CA GLU A 38 -3.33 -1.43 34.53
C GLU A 38 -4.53 -2.35 34.84
N ASN A 39 -5.63 -2.19 34.11
CA ASN A 39 -6.84 -3.02 34.25
C ASN A 39 -6.76 -4.36 33.49
N GLY A 40 -5.60 -4.71 32.92
CA GLY A 40 -5.37 -5.95 32.18
C GLY A 40 -5.96 -5.99 30.77
N THR A 41 -6.50 -4.87 30.26
CA THR A 41 -6.94 -4.77 28.85
C THR A 41 -5.76 -4.48 27.94
N ARG A 42 -5.89 -4.76 26.64
CA ARG A 42 -4.90 -4.37 25.63
C ARG A 42 -4.73 -2.85 25.63
N LYS A 43 -3.50 -2.38 25.60
CA LYS A 43 -3.16 -0.97 25.39
C LYS A 43 -3.44 -0.54 23.97
N TYR A 44 -3.09 -1.39 23.01
CA TYR A 44 -3.27 -1.13 21.59
C TYR A 44 -4.40 -1.98 21.00
N ARG A 45 -5.26 -1.32 20.25
CA ARG A 45 -6.43 -1.91 19.59
C ARG A 45 -6.28 -1.99 18.08
N GLU A 46 -5.41 -1.17 17.53
CA GLU A 46 -5.06 -1.12 16.12
C GLU A 46 -3.56 -0.89 15.96
N SER A 47 -2.98 -1.45 14.92
CA SER A 47 -1.56 -1.24 14.62
C SER A 47 -1.32 -0.97 13.15
N LEU A 48 -0.23 -0.24 12.86
CA LEU A 48 0.42 -0.22 11.56
C LEU A 48 1.90 -0.57 11.73
N ILE A 49 2.32 -1.63 11.04
CA ILE A 49 3.70 -2.10 11.02
C ILE A 49 4.23 -1.98 9.60
N GLY A 50 5.19 -1.10 9.39
CA GLY A 50 5.83 -0.89 8.10
C GLY A 50 7.21 -1.52 8.02
N LEU A 51 7.42 -2.39 7.04
CA LEU A 51 8.68 -3.08 6.79
C LEU A 51 9.01 -3.09 5.30
N PRO A 52 10.29 -2.87 4.91
CA PRO A 52 10.70 -3.02 3.53
C PRO A 52 10.48 -4.44 3.00
N LYS A 53 10.48 -4.57 1.68
CA LYS A 53 10.36 -5.88 1.00
C LYS A 53 11.55 -6.79 1.35
N GLY A 54 11.28 -8.08 1.58
CA GLY A 54 12.32 -9.05 1.95
C GLY A 54 12.58 -9.16 3.46
N ASN A 55 11.94 -8.35 4.30
CA ASN A 55 12.10 -8.38 5.75
C ASN A 55 11.16 -9.36 6.48
N GLY A 56 10.59 -10.34 5.79
CA GLY A 56 9.83 -11.42 6.41
C GLY A 56 8.47 -11.01 6.98
N LYS A 57 7.79 -10.02 6.38
CA LYS A 57 6.44 -9.60 6.80
C LYS A 57 5.46 -10.76 6.94
N SER A 58 5.36 -11.61 5.92
CA SER A 58 4.39 -12.72 5.91
C SER A 58 4.64 -13.74 7.01
N GLN A 59 5.92 -14.07 7.31
CA GLN A 59 6.27 -14.93 8.43
C GLN A 59 5.91 -14.31 9.78
N LEU A 60 6.21 -13.00 9.93
CA LEU A 60 5.87 -12.26 11.13
C LEU A 60 4.37 -12.28 11.38
N VAL A 61 3.59 -11.93 10.38
CA VAL A 61 2.12 -11.89 10.45
C VAL A 61 1.53 -13.26 10.71
N SER A 62 2.08 -14.31 10.10
CA SER A 62 1.66 -15.70 10.36
C SER A 62 1.89 -16.11 11.82
N GLY A 63 3.04 -15.73 12.39
CA GLY A 63 3.33 -15.97 13.80
C GLY A 63 2.38 -15.20 14.74
N ILE A 64 2.08 -13.94 14.42
CA ILE A 64 1.11 -13.12 15.14
C ILE A 64 -0.28 -13.75 15.07
N ALA A 65 -0.73 -14.17 13.89
CA ALA A 65 -2.02 -14.81 13.70
C ALA A 65 -2.17 -16.10 14.55
N LEU A 66 -1.14 -16.93 14.57
CA LEU A 66 -1.11 -18.13 15.40
C LEU A 66 -1.06 -17.82 16.90
N PHE A 67 -0.34 -16.75 17.29
CA PHE A 67 -0.36 -16.29 18.68
C PHE A 67 -1.75 -15.81 19.09
N GLU A 68 -2.43 -15.03 18.25
CA GLU A 68 -3.80 -14.60 18.52
C GLU A 68 -4.79 -15.78 18.57
N LEU A 69 -4.55 -16.81 17.79
CA LEU A 69 -5.38 -18.02 17.80
C LEU A 69 -5.16 -18.89 19.04
N LEU A 70 -3.93 -19.03 19.51
CA LEU A 70 -3.55 -20.05 20.47
C LEU A 70 -3.01 -19.53 21.80
N GLY A 71 -2.33 -18.37 21.77
CA GLY A 71 -1.50 -17.85 22.86
C GLY A 71 -2.00 -16.59 23.54
N SER A 72 -2.91 -15.83 22.93
CA SER A 72 -3.38 -14.53 23.44
C SER A 72 -4.29 -14.64 24.68
N GLY A 73 -4.77 -15.82 25.02
CA GLY A 73 -5.70 -16.04 26.14
C GLY A 73 -7.16 -15.64 25.83
N VAL A 74 -7.44 -15.26 24.61
CA VAL A 74 -8.79 -14.88 24.16
C VAL A 74 -9.70 -16.10 24.13
N THR A 75 -10.89 -15.97 24.70
CA THR A 75 -11.91 -17.01 24.65
C THR A 75 -12.55 -17.08 23.27
N SER A 76 -12.58 -18.27 22.67
CA SER A 76 -13.11 -18.49 21.31
C SER A 76 -12.52 -17.53 20.27
N PRO A 77 -11.21 -17.57 20.04
CA PRO A 77 -10.55 -16.64 19.13
C PRO A 77 -11.05 -16.85 17.69
N LEU A 78 -11.31 -15.75 17.01
CA LEU A 78 -11.70 -15.71 15.60
C LEU A 78 -10.74 -14.78 14.89
N VAL A 79 -9.77 -15.34 14.17
CA VAL A 79 -8.70 -14.60 13.51
C VAL A 79 -8.95 -14.55 12.01
N ALA A 80 -9.14 -13.36 11.47
CA ALA A 80 -9.29 -13.13 10.03
C ALA A 80 -7.95 -12.67 9.44
N VAL A 81 -7.53 -13.30 8.34
CA VAL A 81 -6.36 -12.88 7.55
C VAL A 81 -6.86 -12.42 6.18
N ALA A 82 -6.69 -11.14 5.89
CA ALA A 82 -7.15 -10.50 4.67
C ALA A 82 -5.96 -9.91 3.88
N ALA A 83 -6.04 -10.01 2.56
CA ALA A 83 -5.14 -9.33 1.63
C ALA A 83 -5.92 -8.90 0.38
N ALA A 84 -5.31 -8.08 -0.47
CA ALA A 84 -5.96 -7.56 -1.67
C ALA A 84 -6.34 -8.66 -2.67
N SER A 85 -5.57 -9.75 -2.74
CA SER A 85 -5.88 -10.91 -3.55
C SER A 85 -5.92 -12.20 -2.74
N TYR A 86 -6.57 -13.22 -3.32
CA TYR A 86 -6.62 -14.56 -2.72
C TYR A 86 -5.23 -15.19 -2.62
N GLU A 87 -4.39 -14.99 -3.63
CA GLU A 87 -3.02 -15.50 -3.69
C GLU A 87 -2.17 -14.88 -2.58
N GLN A 88 -2.28 -13.58 -2.35
CA GLN A 88 -1.57 -12.90 -1.26
C GLN A 88 -2.05 -13.39 0.12
N ALA A 89 -3.37 -13.48 0.34
CA ALA A 89 -3.91 -14.05 1.58
C ALA A 89 -3.43 -15.50 1.79
N ASN A 90 -3.28 -16.27 0.70
CA ASN A 90 -2.77 -17.63 0.75
C ASN A 90 -1.29 -17.72 1.14
N LEU A 91 -0.47 -16.72 0.83
CA LEU A 91 0.94 -16.70 1.26
C LEU A 91 1.04 -16.70 2.80
N VAL A 92 0.32 -15.83 3.48
CA VAL A 92 0.29 -15.76 4.94
C VAL A 92 -0.34 -17.03 5.50
N PHE A 93 -1.50 -17.41 4.99
CA PHE A 93 -2.25 -18.57 5.48
C PHE A 93 -1.50 -19.89 5.26
N GLY A 94 -0.85 -20.06 4.10
CA GLY A 94 0.01 -21.20 3.79
C GLY A 94 1.20 -21.30 4.76
N THR A 95 1.83 -20.14 5.06
CA THR A 95 2.91 -20.08 6.08
C THR A 95 2.40 -20.49 7.46
N MET A 96 1.20 -20.04 7.87
CA MET A 96 0.59 -20.49 9.12
C MET A 96 0.38 -22.01 9.16
N LYS A 97 -0.12 -22.60 8.06
CA LYS A 97 -0.31 -24.04 7.93
C LYS A 97 1.01 -24.80 8.06
N THR A 98 2.03 -24.39 7.30
CA THR A 98 3.38 -24.99 7.40
C THR A 98 3.92 -24.93 8.83
N MET A 99 3.80 -23.78 9.52
CA MET A 99 4.21 -23.65 10.91
C MET A 99 3.46 -24.63 11.82
N CYS A 100 2.16 -24.84 11.59
CA CYS A 100 1.36 -25.80 12.35
C CYS A 100 1.73 -27.26 12.08
N GLU A 101 1.97 -27.59 10.83
CA GLU A 101 2.25 -28.96 10.37
C GLU A 101 3.67 -29.41 10.76
N GLU A 102 4.65 -28.51 10.68
CA GLU A 102 6.05 -28.79 11.01
C GLU A 102 6.35 -28.77 12.53
N SER A 103 5.52 -28.09 13.32
CA SER A 103 5.71 -28.02 14.76
C SER A 103 4.91 -29.11 15.47
N PRO A 104 5.55 -30.12 16.13
CA PRO A 104 4.83 -31.15 16.87
C PRO A 104 3.85 -30.62 17.93
N ILE A 105 4.18 -29.46 18.53
CA ILE A 105 3.35 -28.83 19.55
C ILE A 105 2.11 -28.20 18.91
N LEU A 106 2.28 -27.44 17.84
CA LEU A 106 1.16 -26.80 17.16
C LEU A 106 0.25 -27.82 16.49
N ASN A 107 0.83 -28.84 15.85
CA ASN A 107 0.09 -29.93 15.22
C ASN A 107 -0.82 -30.64 16.24
N GLY A 108 -0.35 -30.80 17.49
CA GLY A 108 -1.17 -31.32 18.59
C GLY A 108 -2.35 -30.43 18.99
N MET A 109 -2.28 -29.11 18.70
CA MET A 109 -3.24 -28.09 19.13
C MET A 109 -4.29 -27.71 18.11
N VAL A 110 -4.01 -27.91 16.81
CA VAL A 110 -4.88 -27.46 15.71
C VAL A 110 -5.14 -28.55 14.67
N GLU A 111 -6.20 -28.34 13.90
CA GLU A 111 -6.47 -29.02 12.63
C GLU A 111 -6.41 -28.02 11.50
N THR A 112 -5.69 -28.36 10.43
CA THR A 112 -5.50 -27.51 9.26
C THR A 112 -6.41 -27.95 8.11
N PHE A 113 -7.23 -27.02 7.61
CA PHE A 113 -8.10 -27.20 6.45
C PHE A 113 -7.63 -26.32 5.28
N GLN A 114 -8.31 -26.40 4.14
CA GLN A 114 -7.96 -25.61 2.97
C GLN A 114 -8.08 -24.10 3.22
N ASN A 115 -9.11 -23.66 3.93
CA ASN A 115 -9.45 -22.24 4.12
C ASN A 115 -9.44 -21.78 5.58
N GLU A 116 -9.25 -22.68 6.51
CA GLU A 116 -9.23 -22.37 7.95
C GLU A 116 -8.31 -23.31 8.73
N ILE A 117 -7.89 -22.82 9.90
CA ILE A 117 -7.17 -23.57 10.92
C ILE A 117 -8.04 -23.54 12.15
N GLN A 118 -8.47 -24.69 12.64
CA GLN A 118 -9.32 -24.85 13.83
C GLN A 118 -8.52 -25.28 15.03
N VAL A 119 -8.88 -24.78 16.21
CA VAL A 119 -8.27 -25.21 17.47
C VAL A 119 -8.94 -26.50 17.94
N LYS A 120 -8.14 -27.52 18.24
CA LYS A 120 -8.64 -28.78 18.81
C LYS A 120 -9.19 -28.57 20.23
N ASN A 121 -10.24 -29.29 20.58
CA ASN A 121 -10.81 -29.37 21.93
C ASN A 121 -11.33 -28.04 22.51
N ARG A 122 -11.38 -26.96 21.73
CA ARG A 122 -12.02 -25.68 22.12
C ARG A 122 -12.49 -24.91 20.89
N SER A 123 -13.41 -23.99 21.09
CA SER A 123 -13.81 -23.08 20.02
C SER A 123 -12.66 -22.12 19.66
N GLY A 124 -12.44 -21.91 18.40
CA GLY A 124 -11.46 -20.97 17.88
C GLY A 124 -11.01 -21.36 16.48
N ARG A 125 -10.86 -20.38 15.60
CA ARG A 125 -10.36 -20.62 14.27
C ARG A 125 -9.66 -19.38 13.68
N ALA A 126 -8.72 -19.64 12.81
CA ALA A 126 -8.18 -18.64 11.88
C ALA A 126 -8.67 -18.96 10.45
N TYR A 127 -9.02 -17.96 9.69
CA TYR A 127 -9.51 -18.12 8.33
C TYR A 127 -9.02 -16.99 7.43
N ARG A 128 -8.92 -17.28 6.14
CA ARG A 128 -8.50 -16.29 5.15
C ARG A 128 -9.71 -15.69 4.44
N ILE A 129 -9.58 -14.41 4.11
CA ILE A 129 -10.57 -13.68 3.32
C ILE A 129 -9.85 -13.09 2.10
N ALA A 130 -10.36 -13.39 0.90
CA ALA A 130 -10.06 -12.61 -0.28
C ALA A 130 -11.08 -11.48 -0.41
N ALA A 131 -10.67 -10.37 -1.00
CA ALA A 131 -11.38 -9.10 -1.03
C ALA A 131 -12.72 -9.09 -1.81
N LYS A 132 -13.63 -10.03 -1.55
CA LYS A 132 -15.03 -9.94 -1.96
C LYS A 132 -15.91 -9.56 -0.76
N ALA A 133 -16.31 -8.30 -0.73
CA ALA A 133 -16.96 -7.63 0.40
C ALA A 133 -18.27 -8.28 0.92
N GLY A 134 -18.86 -9.23 0.22
CA GLY A 134 -20.18 -9.78 0.58
C GLY A 134 -20.19 -10.81 1.70
N THR A 135 -19.03 -11.38 2.10
CA THR A 135 -18.96 -12.50 3.05
C THR A 135 -18.44 -12.14 4.44
N ALA A 136 -18.06 -10.88 4.66
CA ALA A 136 -17.40 -10.44 5.90
C ALA A 136 -18.35 -9.87 6.95
N ASP A 137 -19.63 -9.60 6.61
CA ASP A 137 -20.59 -9.00 7.53
C ASP A 137 -21.05 -9.96 8.65
N GLY A 138 -21.24 -9.42 9.84
CA GLY A 138 -21.81 -10.14 10.98
C GLY A 138 -20.82 -10.83 11.92
N GLY A 139 -19.52 -10.87 11.60
CA GLY A 139 -18.49 -11.49 12.43
C GLY A 139 -18.22 -10.74 13.75
N ARG A 140 -17.58 -11.45 14.72
CA ARG A 140 -17.02 -10.88 15.95
C ARG A 140 -15.57 -11.32 16.07
N ASN A 141 -14.68 -10.79 15.22
CA ASN A 141 -13.30 -11.19 15.19
C ASN A 141 -12.57 -10.78 16.47
N SER A 142 -11.70 -11.64 16.97
CA SER A 142 -10.76 -11.26 18.03
C SER A 142 -9.52 -10.60 17.46
N CYS A 143 -9.19 -10.94 16.20
CA CYS A 143 -8.08 -10.34 15.48
C CYS A 143 -8.43 -10.25 13.99
N SER A 144 -8.18 -9.11 13.38
CA SER A 144 -8.22 -8.93 11.93
C SER A 144 -6.86 -8.45 11.45
N ILE A 145 -6.27 -9.19 10.54
CA ILE A 145 -4.94 -8.94 9.99
C ILE A 145 -5.07 -8.57 8.52
N PHE A 146 -4.44 -7.47 8.14
CA PHE A 146 -4.39 -6.98 6.77
C PHE A 146 -2.93 -6.98 6.29
N ASP A 147 -2.62 -7.86 5.34
CA ASP A 147 -1.30 -7.93 4.72
C ASP A 147 -1.26 -7.10 3.44
N GLU A 148 -0.13 -6.41 3.24
CA GLU A 148 0.14 -5.50 2.12
C GLU A 148 -0.97 -4.45 1.93
N VAL A 149 -1.26 -3.69 3.01
CA VAL A 149 -2.35 -2.69 3.04
C VAL A 149 -2.22 -1.64 1.93
N HIS A 150 -1.02 -1.39 1.40
CA HIS A 150 -0.81 -0.48 0.26
C HIS A 150 -1.50 -0.95 -1.03
N GLU A 151 -1.86 -2.24 -1.13
CA GLU A 151 -2.65 -2.79 -2.24
C GLU A 151 -4.16 -2.59 -2.08
N PHE A 152 -4.62 -2.10 -0.92
CA PHE A 152 -6.02 -1.77 -0.67
C PHE A 152 -6.37 -0.39 -1.28
N ASN A 153 -6.27 -0.30 -2.61
CA ASN A 153 -6.28 0.92 -3.39
C ASN A 153 -7.61 1.20 -4.13
N ASN A 154 -8.67 0.50 -3.79
CA ASN A 154 -10.00 0.74 -4.32
C ASN A 154 -11.08 0.59 -3.27
N ILE A 155 -12.28 1.16 -3.56
CA ILE A 155 -13.39 1.25 -2.61
C ILE A 155 -13.87 -0.11 -2.07
N ASN A 156 -13.79 -1.17 -2.88
CA ASN A 156 -14.23 -2.50 -2.45
C ASN A 156 -13.25 -3.10 -1.44
N LEU A 157 -11.95 -2.93 -1.65
CA LEU A 157 -10.90 -3.38 -0.74
C LEU A 157 -10.93 -2.59 0.56
N GLU A 158 -11.07 -1.27 0.49
CA GLU A 158 -11.24 -0.43 1.68
C GLU A 158 -12.48 -0.84 2.49
N ARG A 159 -13.59 -1.15 1.82
CA ARG A 159 -14.81 -1.64 2.49
C ARG A 159 -14.56 -2.93 3.26
N VAL A 160 -13.79 -3.88 2.71
CA VAL A 160 -13.40 -5.11 3.44
C VAL A 160 -12.62 -4.76 4.70
N HIS A 161 -11.67 -3.84 4.61
CA HIS A 161 -10.92 -3.37 5.77
C HIS A 161 -11.84 -2.78 6.85
N TYR A 162 -12.75 -1.88 6.48
CA TYR A 162 -13.68 -1.26 7.43
C TYR A 162 -14.62 -2.27 8.08
N VAL A 163 -15.18 -3.21 7.30
CA VAL A 163 -16.09 -4.23 7.83
C VAL A 163 -15.38 -5.13 8.84
N LEU A 164 -14.20 -5.64 8.53
CA LEU A 164 -13.44 -6.51 9.43
C LEU A 164 -12.93 -5.75 10.66
N SER A 165 -12.50 -4.50 10.52
CA SER A 165 -12.10 -3.65 11.63
C SER A 165 -13.27 -3.39 12.58
N ASN A 166 -14.45 -3.07 12.04
CA ASN A 166 -15.67 -2.90 12.83
C ASN A 166 -16.09 -4.20 13.52
N ASN A 167 -15.97 -5.35 12.85
CA ASN A 167 -16.24 -6.65 13.46
C ASN A 167 -15.30 -6.94 14.65
N THR A 168 -14.06 -6.50 14.58
CA THR A 168 -13.06 -6.63 15.63
C THR A 168 -13.33 -5.66 16.79
N ALA A 169 -13.77 -4.43 16.49
CA ALA A 169 -14.12 -3.43 17.51
C ALA A 169 -15.27 -3.85 18.43
N LYS A 170 -16.13 -4.80 17.99
CA LYS A 170 -17.22 -5.38 18.82
C LYS A 170 -16.71 -6.19 20.02
N ARG A 171 -15.43 -6.53 20.07
CA ARG A 171 -14.82 -7.29 21.16
C ARG A 171 -13.94 -6.40 22.02
N ARG A 172 -14.02 -6.56 23.34
CA ARG A 172 -13.17 -5.87 24.30
C ARG A 172 -11.68 -6.21 24.11
N ASP A 173 -11.39 -7.42 23.71
CA ASP A 173 -10.05 -7.98 23.51
C ASP A 173 -9.61 -7.99 22.02
N GLY A 174 -10.39 -7.34 21.15
CA GLY A 174 -10.13 -7.28 19.70
C GLY A 174 -8.92 -6.43 19.34
N ILE A 175 -8.17 -6.84 18.30
CA ILE A 175 -7.04 -6.11 17.75
C ILE A 175 -7.04 -6.17 16.22
N VAL A 176 -6.78 -5.02 15.60
CA VAL A 176 -6.58 -4.88 14.14
C VAL A 176 -5.10 -4.71 13.87
N ILE A 177 -4.55 -5.52 12.99
CA ILE A 177 -3.14 -5.49 12.63
C ILE A 177 -3.00 -5.21 11.14
N ASN A 178 -2.43 -4.04 10.84
CA ASN A 178 -2.10 -3.63 9.49
C ASN A 178 -0.59 -3.79 9.30
N ILE A 179 -0.18 -4.51 8.24
CA ILE A 179 1.23 -4.63 7.87
C ILE A 179 1.41 -4.30 6.39
N SER A 180 2.44 -3.54 6.08
CA SER A 180 2.64 -3.07 4.71
C SER A 180 4.07 -2.63 4.43
N THR A 181 4.33 -2.38 3.15
CA THR A 181 5.41 -1.54 2.66
C THR A 181 4.83 -0.16 2.33
N ALA A 182 5.68 0.86 2.14
CA ALA A 182 5.28 2.19 1.71
C ALA A 182 4.49 2.17 0.38
N GLY A 183 3.53 3.05 0.28
CA GLY A 183 2.75 3.30 -0.94
C GLY A 183 3.24 4.52 -1.72
N HIS A 184 2.41 4.97 -2.64
CA HIS A 184 2.64 6.18 -3.45
C HIS A 184 1.65 7.30 -3.12
N ASP A 185 0.45 6.94 -2.67
CA ASP A 185 -0.67 7.83 -2.46
C ASP A 185 -0.99 7.95 -0.96
N LEU A 186 -0.78 9.15 -0.41
CA LEU A 186 -1.06 9.46 0.99
C LEU A 186 -2.57 9.59 1.28
N ASP A 187 -3.41 9.73 0.27
CA ASP A 187 -4.87 9.78 0.42
C ASP A 187 -5.49 8.37 0.43
N SER A 188 -4.72 7.35 0.04
CA SER A 188 -5.12 5.94 0.17
C SER A 188 -5.35 5.52 1.61
N LEU A 189 -6.03 4.38 1.83
CA LEU A 189 -6.19 3.78 3.17
C LEU A 189 -4.84 3.67 3.89
N MET A 190 -3.82 3.14 3.20
CA MET A 190 -2.49 2.99 3.77
C MET A 190 -1.84 4.33 4.10
N GLY A 191 -1.99 5.34 3.22
CA GLY A 191 -1.48 6.68 3.43
C GLY A 191 -2.11 7.37 4.63
N ARG A 192 -3.41 7.22 4.83
CA ARG A 192 -4.13 7.73 6.01
C ARG A 192 -3.64 7.08 7.30
N LEU A 193 -3.44 5.75 7.33
CA LEU A 193 -2.88 5.04 8.49
C LEU A 193 -1.44 5.47 8.79
N TYR A 194 -0.62 5.64 7.77
CA TYR A 194 0.76 6.12 7.91
C TYR A 194 0.80 7.54 8.47
N THR A 195 0.02 8.46 7.90
CA THR A 195 -0.09 9.86 8.35
C THR A 195 -0.53 9.93 9.80
N ARG A 196 -1.52 9.11 10.20
CA ARG A 196 -1.97 8.97 11.59
C ARG A 196 -0.82 8.57 12.52
N GLY A 197 0.00 7.60 12.10
CA GLY A 197 1.17 7.14 12.85
C GLY A 197 2.26 8.22 12.99
N ILE A 198 2.59 8.91 11.91
CA ILE A 198 3.57 10.01 11.91
C ILE A 198 3.10 11.17 12.79
N MET A 199 1.82 11.53 12.74
CA MET A 199 1.27 12.58 13.61
C MET A 199 1.35 12.22 15.10
N LYS A 200 1.09 10.95 15.43
CA LYS A 200 1.27 10.44 16.80
C LYS A 200 2.72 10.49 17.24
N GLU A 201 3.67 9.99 16.45
CA GLU A 201 5.11 10.05 16.77
C GLU A 201 5.63 11.47 16.93
N ALA A 202 5.08 12.40 16.15
CA ALA A 202 5.41 13.83 16.25
C ALA A 202 4.76 14.55 17.44
N GLY A 203 3.92 13.87 18.25
CA GLY A 203 3.16 14.47 19.34
C GLY A 203 2.07 15.43 18.89
N LYS A 204 1.67 15.39 17.61
CA LYS A 204 0.64 16.26 17.03
C LYS A 204 -0.78 15.69 17.13
N ALA A 205 -0.91 14.42 17.48
CA ALA A 205 -2.18 13.74 17.70
C ALA A 205 -2.05 12.78 18.88
N GLU A 206 -3.04 12.79 19.78
CA GLU A 206 -3.16 11.80 20.84
C GLU A 206 -3.94 10.59 20.31
N ASP A 207 -3.28 9.44 20.24
CA ASP A 207 -3.89 8.19 19.82
C ASP A 207 -3.27 7.01 20.60
N PRO A 208 -3.63 6.86 21.87
CA PRO A 208 -2.99 5.90 22.76
C PRO A 208 -3.25 4.43 22.36
N GLU A 209 -4.36 4.15 21.68
CA GLU A 209 -4.74 2.80 21.28
C GLU A 209 -4.18 2.38 19.91
N PHE A 210 -3.50 3.28 19.18
CA PHE A 210 -2.88 2.98 17.91
C PHE A 210 -1.39 2.68 18.07
N TYR A 211 -0.95 1.47 17.72
CA TYR A 211 0.47 1.10 17.67
C TYR A 211 1.04 1.43 16.30
N PHE A 212 2.10 2.21 16.26
CA PHE A 212 2.79 2.54 15.02
C PHE A 212 4.27 2.16 15.11
N LYS A 213 4.72 1.34 14.17
CA LYS A 213 6.14 0.97 14.05
C LYS A 213 6.54 0.98 12.58
N TRP A 214 7.42 1.88 12.24
CA TRP A 214 7.84 2.08 10.86
C TRP A 214 9.34 1.91 10.69
N PHE A 215 9.75 0.87 9.95
CA PHE A 215 11.13 0.68 9.54
C PHE A 215 11.30 1.26 8.14
N GLY A 216 11.68 2.52 8.05
CA GLY A 216 11.79 3.22 6.78
C GLY A 216 12.73 4.42 6.84
N ALA A 217 13.23 4.81 5.68
CA ALA A 217 14.00 6.03 5.49
C ALA A 217 13.07 7.25 5.61
N LYS A 218 13.63 8.36 6.04
CA LYS A 218 12.96 9.67 6.14
C LYS A 218 13.24 10.50 4.90
N ASP A 219 12.42 11.53 4.70
CA ASP A 219 12.69 12.53 3.67
C ASP A 219 14.06 13.20 3.92
N GLY A 220 14.86 13.29 2.84
CA GLY A 220 16.22 13.83 2.91
C GLY A 220 17.32 12.83 3.26
N ASP A 221 17.00 11.60 3.67
CA ASP A 221 18.00 10.55 3.85
C ASP A 221 18.65 10.19 2.52
N ASN A 222 19.97 9.93 2.54
CA ASN A 222 20.70 9.54 1.34
C ASN A 222 20.40 8.07 0.96
N PRO A 223 19.72 7.81 -0.16
CA PRO A 223 19.35 6.46 -0.56
C PRO A 223 20.54 5.56 -0.95
N LYS A 224 21.74 6.13 -1.09
CA LYS A 224 22.99 5.38 -1.38
C LYS A 224 23.75 4.94 -0.12
N ASP A 225 23.27 5.36 1.06
CA ASP A 225 23.95 5.05 2.32
C ASP A 225 23.61 3.61 2.79
N GLU A 226 24.61 2.75 2.82
CA GLU A 226 24.45 1.36 3.26
C GLU A 226 24.18 1.23 4.77
N GLU A 227 24.58 2.20 5.59
CA GLU A 227 24.25 2.19 7.02
C GLU A 227 22.75 2.48 7.21
N LEU A 228 22.18 3.37 6.39
CA LEU A 228 20.73 3.55 6.33
C LEU A 228 20.04 2.25 5.92
N TRP A 229 20.57 1.53 4.92
CA TRP A 229 19.97 0.25 4.49
C TRP A 229 19.92 -0.77 5.63
N LYS A 230 21.01 -0.90 6.41
CA LYS A 230 21.07 -1.79 7.59
C LYS A 230 20.10 -1.36 8.68
N LYS A 231 19.94 -0.05 8.89
CA LYS A 231 19.05 0.52 9.89
C LYS A 231 17.59 0.23 9.60
N VAL A 232 17.15 0.40 8.33
CA VAL A 232 15.74 0.24 7.94
C VAL A 232 15.37 -1.19 7.57
N ASN A 233 16.35 -2.08 7.33
CA ASN A 233 16.12 -3.49 6.99
C ASN A 233 16.60 -4.40 8.13
N PRO A 234 15.78 -4.63 9.16
CA PRO A 234 16.19 -5.43 10.32
C PRO A 234 16.57 -6.88 9.97
N ALA A 235 16.14 -7.40 8.81
CA ALA A 235 16.49 -8.74 8.33
C ALA A 235 17.93 -8.87 7.81
N ILE A 236 18.61 -7.78 7.49
CA ILE A 236 20.01 -7.83 6.98
C ILE A 236 20.96 -8.47 7.97
N GLN A 237 20.67 -8.38 9.26
CA GLN A 237 21.49 -8.97 10.31
C GLN A 237 21.44 -10.50 10.34
N ASN A 238 20.69 -11.10 9.42
CA ASN A 238 20.53 -12.54 9.33
C ASN A 238 21.16 -13.07 8.04
N ASP A 239 21.73 -14.26 8.08
CA ASP A 239 22.45 -14.88 6.96
C ASP A 239 21.58 -15.10 5.72
N TRP A 240 20.25 -15.20 5.89
CA TRP A 240 19.30 -15.42 4.78
C TRP A 240 18.95 -14.15 3.98
N TRP A 241 19.27 -12.93 4.48
CA TRP A 241 19.08 -11.68 3.76
C TRP A 241 20.34 -10.81 3.79
N PRO A 242 21.42 -11.21 3.06
CA PRO A 242 22.66 -10.46 3.05
C PRO A 242 22.53 -9.12 2.30
N ILE A 243 23.35 -8.14 2.70
CA ILE A 243 23.34 -6.79 2.11
C ILE A 243 23.63 -6.80 0.60
N GLU A 244 24.31 -7.81 0.08
CA GLU A 244 24.58 -8.01 -1.34
C GLU A 244 23.31 -8.09 -2.17
N ASN A 245 22.21 -8.55 -1.59
CA ASN A 245 20.90 -8.54 -2.25
C ASN A 245 20.42 -7.11 -2.50
N LEU A 246 20.58 -6.20 -1.53
CA LEU A 246 20.23 -4.80 -1.70
C LEU A 246 21.16 -4.09 -2.69
N ARG A 247 22.47 -4.38 -2.65
CA ARG A 247 23.44 -3.83 -3.63
C ARG A 247 23.05 -4.20 -5.06
N ARG A 248 22.60 -5.45 -5.30
CA ARG A 248 22.10 -5.89 -6.61
C ARG A 248 20.81 -5.16 -6.99
N ARG A 249 19.87 -5.02 -6.06
CA ARG A 249 18.61 -4.31 -6.30
C ARG A 249 18.81 -2.83 -6.56
N PHE A 250 19.71 -2.18 -5.82
CA PHE A 250 20.06 -0.78 -6.05
C PHE A 250 20.59 -0.52 -7.47
N LYS A 251 21.35 -1.47 -8.04
CA LYS A 251 21.87 -1.37 -9.42
C LYS A 251 20.82 -1.67 -10.49
N SER A 252 19.79 -2.43 -10.18
CA SER A 252 18.82 -2.96 -11.16
C SER A 252 17.46 -2.25 -11.15
N LEU A 253 17.11 -1.54 -10.08
CA LEU A 253 15.83 -0.85 -9.96
C LEU A 253 15.99 0.65 -10.20
N PRO A 254 14.96 1.32 -10.72
CA PRO A 254 14.85 2.77 -10.62
C PRO A 254 14.95 3.21 -9.17
N LEU A 255 15.54 4.39 -8.93
CA LEU A 255 15.84 4.86 -7.58
C LEU A 255 14.59 4.96 -6.68
N ASN A 256 13.51 5.50 -7.22
CA ASN A 256 12.22 5.62 -6.53
C ASN A 256 11.64 4.26 -6.12
N GLU A 257 11.75 3.24 -6.98
CA GLU A 257 11.30 1.88 -6.65
C GLU A 257 12.20 1.23 -5.59
N PHE A 258 13.51 1.49 -5.65
CA PHE A 258 14.43 1.06 -4.59
C PHE A 258 14.09 1.71 -3.25
N GLN A 259 13.86 3.03 -3.23
CA GLN A 259 13.46 3.78 -2.04
C GLN A 259 12.15 3.22 -1.46
N ARG A 260 11.14 3.02 -2.29
CA ARG A 260 9.86 2.49 -1.86
C ARG A 260 9.97 1.07 -1.32
N TYR A 261 10.52 0.15 -2.10
CA TYR A 261 10.51 -1.27 -1.75
C TYR A 261 11.55 -1.67 -0.71
N HIS A 262 12.75 -1.06 -0.76
CA HIS A 262 13.89 -1.49 0.06
C HIS A 262 14.29 -0.50 1.15
N LEU A 263 13.87 0.75 1.03
CA LEU A 263 14.01 1.74 2.10
C LEU A 263 12.68 2.06 2.78
N ASN A 264 11.57 1.48 2.33
CA ASN A 264 10.23 1.71 2.86
C ASN A 264 9.89 3.20 3.00
N GLN A 265 10.34 3.98 2.03
CA GLN A 265 10.15 5.41 1.94
C GLN A 265 8.95 5.71 1.05
N TRP A 266 8.11 6.64 1.47
CA TRP A 266 7.03 7.13 0.62
C TRP A 266 7.60 7.92 -0.54
N THR A 267 7.22 7.54 -1.76
CA THR A 267 7.62 8.25 -2.98
C THR A 267 6.36 8.79 -3.64
N ARG A 268 6.37 10.06 -4.03
CA ARG A 268 5.25 10.65 -4.74
C ARG A 268 5.19 10.10 -6.17
N ILE A 269 3.98 9.97 -6.73
CA ILE A 269 3.78 9.57 -8.14
C ILE A 269 4.49 10.55 -9.08
N GLU A 270 4.61 11.82 -8.70
CA GLU A 270 5.35 12.85 -9.45
C GLU A 270 6.82 12.48 -9.67
N GLU A 271 7.45 11.70 -8.80
CA GLU A 271 8.81 11.19 -8.99
C GLU A 271 8.88 10.04 -10.02
N GLN A 272 7.74 9.52 -10.46
CA GLN A 272 7.64 8.55 -11.57
C GLN A 272 7.43 9.23 -12.92
N SER A 273 7.40 10.56 -12.96
CA SER A 273 7.27 11.27 -14.24
C SER A 273 8.43 10.83 -15.16
N TRP A 274 8.12 10.55 -16.43
CA TRP A 274 9.11 10.17 -17.45
C TRP A 274 10.20 11.23 -17.65
N ILE A 275 9.96 12.48 -17.20
CA ILE A 275 10.93 13.57 -17.11
C ILE A 275 10.85 14.24 -15.72
N SER A 276 11.99 14.71 -15.21
CA SER A 276 12.00 15.43 -13.93
C SER A 276 11.32 16.80 -14.04
N GLY A 277 10.83 17.33 -12.89
CA GLY A 277 10.25 18.68 -12.83
C GLY A 277 11.22 19.76 -13.34
N GLU A 278 12.51 19.62 -13.07
CA GLU A 278 13.55 20.53 -13.58
C GLU A 278 13.69 20.47 -15.11
N GLN A 279 13.68 19.24 -15.67
CA GLN A 279 13.71 19.03 -17.12
C GLN A 279 12.45 19.60 -17.78
N TRP A 280 11.27 19.41 -17.15
CA TRP A 280 10.02 19.97 -17.62
C TRP A 280 10.05 21.49 -17.61
N GLN A 281 10.50 22.11 -16.51
CA GLN A 281 10.64 23.57 -16.41
C GLN A 281 11.65 24.13 -17.43
N ALA A 282 12.72 23.41 -17.70
CA ALA A 282 13.69 23.82 -18.73
C ALA A 282 13.11 23.84 -20.14
N CYS A 283 12.00 23.12 -20.39
CA CYS A 283 11.27 23.13 -21.64
C CYS A 283 10.27 24.32 -21.73
N GLU A 284 10.01 25.04 -20.62
CA GLU A 284 9.04 26.12 -20.59
C GLU A 284 9.50 27.29 -21.46
N ASN A 285 8.64 27.72 -22.40
CA ASN A 285 8.83 28.97 -23.18
C ASN A 285 7.51 29.73 -23.20
N LYS A 286 7.41 30.75 -22.33
CA LYS A 286 6.20 31.59 -22.19
C LYS A 286 5.87 32.38 -23.44
N ASP A 287 6.89 32.71 -24.26
CA ASP A 287 6.74 33.47 -25.49
C ASP A 287 6.58 32.61 -26.74
N LEU A 288 6.38 31.30 -26.55
CA LEU A 288 6.23 30.36 -27.65
C LEU A 288 5.09 30.76 -28.57
N GLN A 289 5.43 31.00 -29.83
CA GLN A 289 4.46 31.21 -30.92
C GLN A 289 4.55 30.07 -31.92
N LEU A 290 3.39 29.51 -32.27
CA LEU A 290 3.26 28.55 -33.36
C LEU A 290 2.97 29.28 -34.67
N ILE A 291 3.46 28.75 -35.76
CA ILE A 291 3.37 29.38 -37.10
C ILE A 291 1.97 29.12 -37.67
N LYS A 292 1.25 30.16 -38.01
CA LYS A 292 -0.08 30.06 -38.64
C LYS A 292 0.03 29.35 -40.00
N GLY A 293 -0.92 28.47 -40.28
CA GLY A 293 -0.97 27.68 -41.51
C GLY A 293 0.06 26.58 -41.65
N ALA A 294 0.98 26.41 -40.66
CA ALA A 294 1.94 25.31 -40.67
C ALA A 294 1.32 23.98 -40.21
N ASP A 295 1.94 22.91 -40.64
CA ASP A 295 1.58 21.53 -40.28
C ASP A 295 1.56 21.36 -38.76
N THR A 296 0.41 20.97 -38.24
CA THR A 296 0.17 20.88 -36.77
C THR A 296 -0.49 19.55 -36.46
N PHE A 297 0.00 18.92 -35.39
CA PHE A 297 -0.52 17.67 -34.81
C PHE A 297 -1.28 18.01 -33.54
N VAL A 298 -2.41 17.32 -33.30
CA VAL A 298 -3.26 17.55 -32.12
C VAL A 298 -3.46 16.23 -31.38
N GLY A 299 -3.32 16.29 -30.08
CA GLY A 299 -3.68 15.18 -29.18
C GLY A 299 -4.76 15.64 -28.21
N ILE A 300 -5.80 14.83 -28.02
CA ILE A 300 -6.94 15.11 -27.16
C ILE A 300 -7.08 13.99 -26.12
N ASP A 301 -7.06 14.37 -24.86
CA ASP A 301 -7.46 13.53 -23.75
C ASP A 301 -8.77 14.07 -23.18
N MET A 302 -9.86 13.31 -23.38
CA MET A 302 -11.23 13.76 -23.10
C MET A 302 -11.75 13.14 -21.83
N ALA A 303 -12.10 13.98 -20.88
CA ALA A 303 -12.88 13.59 -19.72
C ALA A 303 -14.16 14.43 -19.63
N LEU A 304 -15.24 13.87 -19.08
CA LEU A 304 -16.52 14.55 -18.93
C LEU A 304 -16.84 14.93 -17.49
N ARG A 305 -16.33 14.18 -16.52
CA ARG A 305 -16.68 14.31 -15.10
C ARG A 305 -15.54 13.84 -14.21
N HIS A 306 -15.24 14.60 -13.17
CA HIS A 306 -14.23 14.29 -12.15
C HIS A 306 -12.78 14.21 -12.63
N ASP A 307 -12.52 14.51 -13.89
CA ASP A 307 -11.17 14.56 -14.46
C ASP A 307 -11.02 15.73 -15.43
N THR A 308 -9.80 16.06 -15.80
CA THR A 308 -9.49 17.17 -16.71
C THR A 308 -9.57 16.73 -18.17
N CYS A 309 -9.98 17.65 -19.05
CA CYS A 309 -9.80 17.49 -20.49
C CYS A 309 -8.61 18.32 -20.95
N ALA A 310 -7.78 17.76 -21.80
CA ALA A 310 -6.62 18.44 -22.36
C ALA A 310 -6.59 18.34 -23.89
N VAL A 311 -6.40 19.47 -24.56
CA VAL A 311 -6.09 19.53 -25.99
C VAL A 311 -4.68 20.05 -26.14
N SER A 312 -3.76 19.20 -26.57
CA SER A 312 -2.36 19.54 -26.84
C SER A 312 -2.15 19.62 -28.35
N TYR A 313 -1.46 20.65 -28.82
CA TYR A 313 -1.20 20.84 -30.23
C TYR A 313 0.23 21.31 -30.42
N GLY A 314 0.88 20.80 -31.46
CA GLY A 314 2.30 21.04 -31.64
C GLY A 314 2.77 21.02 -33.09
N GLN A 315 3.90 21.65 -33.30
CA GLN A 315 4.60 21.76 -34.58
C GLN A 315 6.06 21.33 -34.42
N LYS A 316 6.60 20.69 -35.44
CA LYS A 316 8.02 20.38 -35.52
C LYS A 316 8.73 21.38 -36.39
N ASP A 317 9.81 22.02 -35.91
CA ASP A 317 10.59 22.93 -36.69
C ASP A 317 11.67 22.24 -37.54
N ASP A 318 12.35 23.03 -38.41
CA ASP A 318 13.38 22.52 -39.34
C ASP A 318 14.60 21.90 -38.62
N LYS A 319 14.77 22.19 -37.33
CA LYS A 319 15.83 21.60 -36.47
C LYS A 319 15.37 20.33 -35.76
N GLY A 320 14.11 19.93 -36.00
CA GLY A 320 13.54 18.76 -35.36
C GLY A 320 13.00 19.00 -33.94
N ILE A 321 12.97 20.24 -33.47
CA ILE A 321 12.44 20.60 -32.15
C ILE A 321 10.92 20.64 -32.23
N ILE A 322 10.27 19.95 -31.30
CA ILE A 322 8.82 19.92 -31.18
C ILE A 322 8.38 21.02 -30.22
N LYS A 323 7.54 21.93 -30.73
CA LYS A 323 6.95 23.05 -29.98
C LYS A 323 5.50 22.70 -29.67
N VAL A 324 5.13 22.65 -28.40
CA VAL A 324 3.79 22.21 -27.96
C VAL A 324 3.11 23.28 -27.13
N LYS A 325 1.81 23.46 -27.36
CA LYS A 325 0.90 24.21 -26.50
C LYS A 325 -0.23 23.28 -26.04
N SER A 326 -0.74 23.54 -24.85
CA SER A 326 -1.90 22.79 -24.33
C SER A 326 -2.92 23.77 -23.78
N LYS A 327 -4.21 23.44 -23.97
CA LYS A 327 -5.33 24.07 -23.26
C LYS A 327 -5.98 22.99 -22.41
N ILE A 328 -6.19 23.28 -21.12
CA ILE A 328 -6.72 22.34 -20.15
C ILE A 328 -8.01 22.91 -19.60
N TRP A 329 -9.06 22.10 -19.55
CA TRP A 329 -10.33 22.39 -18.90
C TRP A 329 -10.46 21.55 -17.64
N GLN A 330 -10.80 22.21 -16.54
CA GLN A 330 -11.02 21.55 -15.25
C GLN A 330 -12.48 21.69 -14.86
N PRO A 331 -13.15 20.60 -14.47
CA PRO A 331 -14.51 20.69 -13.98
C PRO A 331 -14.54 21.46 -12.66
N GLN A 332 -15.52 22.35 -12.50
CA GLN A 332 -15.72 23.11 -11.27
C GLN A 332 -16.81 22.43 -10.43
N GLY A 333 -16.39 21.79 -9.33
CA GLY A 333 -17.31 21.06 -8.44
C GLY A 333 -17.92 19.82 -9.10
N GLU A 334 -19.25 19.69 -9.02
CA GLU A 334 -20.00 18.58 -9.62
C GLU A 334 -20.40 18.80 -11.10
N ASN A 335 -19.97 19.89 -11.69
CA ASN A 335 -20.36 20.27 -13.06
C ASN A 335 -19.61 19.42 -14.10
N TYR A 336 -20.29 19.16 -15.21
CA TYR A 336 -19.68 18.56 -16.40
C TYR A 336 -18.85 19.61 -17.16
N LEU A 337 -17.83 19.17 -17.86
CA LEU A 337 -17.11 20.00 -18.81
C LEU A 337 -18.03 20.34 -20.01
N ASP A 338 -17.94 21.55 -20.51
CA ASP A 338 -18.67 21.96 -21.72
C ASP A 338 -17.96 21.42 -22.95
N VAL A 339 -18.52 20.36 -23.51
CA VAL A 339 -17.99 19.70 -24.71
C VAL A 339 -18.01 20.66 -25.92
N GLN A 340 -18.99 21.56 -25.99
CA GLN A 340 -19.11 22.53 -27.11
C GLN A 340 -17.94 23.54 -27.10
N GLU A 341 -17.49 23.95 -25.93
CA GLU A 341 -16.29 24.81 -25.81
C GLU A 341 -15.02 24.10 -26.32
N ILE A 342 -14.91 22.80 -26.02
CA ILE A 342 -13.77 21.98 -26.46
C ILE A 342 -13.81 21.81 -27.98
N GLU A 343 -14.99 21.47 -28.55
CA GLU A 343 -15.22 21.33 -29.98
C GLU A 343 -14.92 22.66 -30.72
N ALA A 344 -15.43 23.80 -30.22
CA ALA A 344 -15.16 25.12 -30.77
C ALA A 344 -13.66 25.44 -30.78
N PHE A 345 -12.92 25.07 -29.76
CA PHE A 345 -11.48 25.27 -29.72
C PHE A 345 -10.75 24.43 -30.77
N ILE A 346 -11.17 23.20 -31.03
CA ILE A 346 -10.59 22.33 -32.07
C ILE A 346 -10.85 22.98 -33.48
N VAL A 347 -12.05 23.48 -33.69
CA VAL A 347 -12.38 24.24 -34.94
C VAL A 347 -11.50 25.50 -35.08
N GLU A 348 -11.29 26.25 -33.99
CA GLU A 348 -10.37 27.41 -34.01
C GLU A 348 -8.96 26.97 -34.40
N LEU A 349 -8.45 25.84 -33.89
CA LEU A 349 -7.14 25.33 -34.28
C LEU A 349 -7.10 24.97 -35.77
N ALA A 350 -8.16 24.36 -36.32
CA ALA A 350 -8.24 23.99 -37.73
C ALA A 350 -8.28 25.21 -38.67
N VAL A 351 -8.89 26.32 -38.23
CA VAL A 351 -8.86 27.60 -38.97
C VAL A 351 -7.49 28.26 -38.92
N LYS A 352 -6.78 28.11 -37.82
CA LYS A 352 -5.52 28.82 -37.57
C LYS A 352 -4.30 28.09 -38.12
N TYR A 353 -4.35 26.77 -38.11
CA TYR A 353 -3.24 25.87 -38.46
C TYR A 353 -3.70 24.82 -39.49
N LYS A 354 -2.74 24.23 -40.19
CA LYS A 354 -3.01 23.09 -41.05
C LYS A 354 -2.92 21.79 -40.19
N LEU A 355 -4.05 21.29 -39.74
CA LEU A 355 -4.11 20.05 -38.96
C LEU A 355 -3.79 18.85 -39.85
N ILE A 356 -2.73 18.13 -39.54
CA ILE A 356 -2.30 16.91 -40.26
C ILE A 356 -2.94 15.67 -39.62
N GLU A 357 -3.00 15.65 -38.31
CA GLU A 357 -3.53 14.51 -37.55
C GLU A 357 -4.14 15.01 -36.22
N VAL A 358 -5.28 14.42 -35.87
CA VAL A 358 -5.92 14.62 -34.58
C VAL A 358 -6.05 13.26 -33.94
N ALA A 359 -5.19 12.98 -32.92
CA ALA A 359 -5.21 11.74 -32.14
C ALA A 359 -6.09 11.92 -30.90
N TYR A 360 -6.96 10.99 -30.61
CA TYR A 360 -7.85 11.01 -29.43
C TYR A 360 -8.18 9.60 -28.95
N ASP A 361 -8.51 9.47 -27.64
CA ASP A 361 -9.13 8.24 -27.13
C ASP A 361 -10.60 8.22 -27.57
N PRO A 362 -11.10 7.12 -28.19
CA PRO A 362 -12.50 6.97 -28.58
C PRO A 362 -13.49 7.14 -27.41
N ALA A 363 -13.07 6.84 -26.19
CA ALA A 363 -13.89 7.07 -25.00
C ALA A 363 -14.25 8.55 -24.89
N PHE A 364 -15.55 8.86 -24.91
CA PHE A 364 -16.17 10.20 -24.84
C PHE A 364 -15.96 11.12 -26.06
N MET A 365 -15.07 10.81 -27.02
CA MET A 365 -14.80 11.65 -28.21
C MET A 365 -15.53 11.21 -29.47
N GLU A 366 -16.13 10.02 -29.52
CA GLU A 366 -16.69 9.44 -30.76
C GLU A 366 -17.78 10.31 -31.40
N ARG A 367 -18.65 10.92 -30.60
CA ARG A 367 -19.67 11.87 -31.10
C ARG A 367 -19.04 13.17 -31.63
N SER A 368 -18.13 13.73 -30.86
CA SER A 368 -17.44 14.99 -31.26
C SER A 368 -16.60 14.79 -32.51
N ALA A 369 -15.96 13.63 -32.66
CA ALA A 369 -15.24 13.29 -33.87
C ALA A 369 -16.15 13.23 -35.10
N GLN A 370 -17.37 12.68 -34.99
CA GLN A 370 -18.36 12.68 -36.08
C GLN A 370 -18.88 14.08 -36.45
N ILE A 371 -18.88 15.02 -35.52
CA ILE A 371 -19.29 16.42 -35.76
C ILE A 371 -18.18 17.24 -36.41
N LEU A 372 -16.93 16.92 -36.08
CA LEU A 372 -15.74 17.67 -36.49
C LEU A 372 -15.16 17.19 -37.84
N LEU A 373 -15.55 15.99 -38.30
CA LEU A 373 -15.22 15.44 -39.64
C LEU A 373 -16.16 16.00 -40.72
#